data_e3004868480fd678d84ad8eeadfd8622
#
_entry.id   e3004868480fd678d84ad8eeadfd8622
#
_cell.length_a   1.000
_cell.length_b   1.000
_cell.length_c   1.000
_cell.angle_alpha   90.00
_cell.angle_beta   90.00
_cell.angle_gamma   90.00
#
_symmetry.space_group_name_H-M   'P 1'
#
loop_
_entity.id
_entity.type
_entity.pdbx_description
1 polymer ?
#
loop_
_entity_poly.entity_id
_entity_poly.type
_entity_poly.pdbx_seq_one_letter_code
_entity_poly.pdbx_strand_id
1 'polypeptide(L)'
;EDGDKNKIDNYDEERVYEEIKDKFGMDVVRLKRNSVGMSLVQSDIDEVLKKVCLLYEDDDTLIQYQMEIQSENKSYAYDIEDKKVKRTQITVDGNKIDIIQYELDDGNEENVAQFAYEDVFYTINTTMEEADFKELLKNLYFF
;
A
#
# COMPACT_ATOMS: atom_id res chain seq x y z
N GLU A 1 -10.03 -21.98 19.07
CA GLU A 1 -10.05 -21.92 17.66
C GLU A 1 -10.62 -20.64 17.14
N ASP A 2 -11.36 -20.00 17.97
CA ASP A 2 -11.76 -18.68 17.61
C ASP A 2 -10.55 -17.76 17.50
N GLY A 3 -9.54 -18.04 18.27
CA GLY A 3 -8.35 -17.27 18.17
C GLY A 3 -7.71 -17.33 16.81
N ASP A 4 -7.94 -18.41 16.11
CA ASP A 4 -7.36 -18.54 14.79
C ASP A 4 -7.90 -17.55 13.81
N LYS A 5 -9.13 -17.15 13.98
CA LYS A 5 -9.72 -16.20 13.08
C LYS A 5 -9.05 -14.85 13.15
N ASN A 6 -8.49 -14.54 14.29
CA ASN A 6 -7.89 -13.24 14.48
C ASN A 6 -6.44 -13.21 14.09
N LYS A 7 -5.94 -14.33 13.62
CA LYS A 7 -4.55 -14.40 13.26
C LYS A 7 -4.40 -14.26 11.77
N ILE A 8 -4.29 -13.06 11.34
CA ILE A 8 -3.93 -12.79 9.97
C ILE A 8 -2.42 -12.75 9.97
N ASP A 9 -1.82 -13.88 9.66
CA ASP A 9 -0.39 -14.00 9.79
C ASP A 9 0.27 -14.11 8.41
N ASN A 10 1.53 -14.46 8.42
CA ASN A 10 2.29 -14.52 7.16
C ASN A 10 1.70 -15.55 6.21
N TYR A 11 1.14 -16.62 6.76
CA TYR A 11 0.58 -17.63 5.91
C TYR A 11 -0.59 -17.08 5.11
N ASP A 12 -1.46 -16.33 5.76
CA ASP A 12 -2.60 -15.76 5.07
C ASP A 12 -2.14 -14.73 4.06
N GLU A 13 -1.13 -13.97 4.40
CA GLU A 13 -0.61 -12.97 3.48
C GLU A 13 -0.04 -13.63 2.24
N GLU A 14 0.68 -14.72 2.39
CA GLU A 14 1.20 -15.44 1.24
C GLU A 14 0.07 -15.94 0.35
N ARG A 15 -0.98 -16.44 0.95
CA ARG A 15 -2.11 -16.92 0.17
C ARG A 15 -2.77 -15.80 -0.60
N VAL A 16 -2.86 -14.62 0.00
CA VAL A 16 -3.46 -13.49 -0.68
C VAL A 16 -2.63 -13.12 -1.92
N TYR A 17 -1.32 -13.08 -1.77
CA TYR A 17 -0.47 -12.75 -2.91
C TYR A 17 -0.52 -13.84 -3.98
N GLU A 18 -0.64 -15.08 -3.58
CA GLU A 18 -0.81 -16.16 -4.55
C GLU A 18 -2.13 -16.03 -5.29
N GLU A 19 -3.16 -15.65 -4.58
CA GLU A 19 -4.45 -15.46 -5.22
C GLU A 19 -4.41 -14.31 -6.24
N ILE A 20 -3.71 -13.24 -5.91
CA ILE A 20 -3.56 -12.15 -6.84
C ILE A 20 -2.85 -12.63 -8.10
N LYS A 21 -1.80 -13.40 -7.92
CA LYS A 21 -1.07 -13.92 -9.07
C LYS A 21 -1.95 -14.84 -9.92
N ASP A 22 -2.73 -15.69 -9.27
CA ASP A 22 -3.60 -16.59 -10.00
C ASP A 22 -4.67 -15.85 -10.78
N LYS A 23 -5.26 -14.83 -10.17
CA LYS A 23 -6.37 -14.15 -10.80
C LYS A 23 -5.95 -13.19 -11.88
N PHE A 24 -4.78 -12.60 -11.75
CA PHE A 24 -4.34 -11.59 -12.73
C PHE A 24 -3.18 -12.06 -13.57
N GLY A 25 -2.62 -13.23 -13.27
CA GLY A 25 -1.55 -13.79 -14.08
C GLY A 25 -0.24 -13.04 -13.98
N MET A 26 0.01 -12.36 -12.90
CA MET A 26 1.22 -11.56 -12.76
C MET A 26 1.61 -11.42 -11.31
N ASP A 27 2.87 -11.13 -11.10
CA ASP A 27 3.34 -10.79 -9.76
C ASP A 27 3.09 -9.32 -9.49
N VAL A 28 3.01 -8.99 -8.20
CA VAL A 28 2.85 -7.61 -7.78
C VAL A 28 3.90 -7.28 -6.74
N VAL A 29 4.15 -6.00 -6.57
CA VAL A 29 5.10 -5.54 -5.56
C VAL A 29 4.52 -5.85 -4.19
N ARG A 30 5.32 -6.46 -3.34
CA ARG A 30 4.87 -6.87 -2.01
C ARG A 30 5.31 -5.86 -0.98
N LEU A 31 4.41 -5.62 -0.04
CA LEU A 31 4.73 -4.79 1.11
C LEU A 31 5.15 -5.73 2.23
N LYS A 32 6.43 -5.69 2.57
CA LYS A 32 6.94 -6.57 3.60
C LYS A 32 6.83 -5.91 4.95
N ARG A 33 6.70 -6.73 5.97
CA ARG A 33 6.58 -6.22 7.31
C ARG A 33 7.90 -5.61 7.75
N ASN A 34 7.79 -4.48 8.41
CA ASN A 34 8.98 -3.89 9.02
C ASN A 34 8.92 -3.96 10.52
N SER A 35 7.89 -4.58 11.08
CA SER A 35 7.80 -4.77 12.53
C SER A 35 6.93 -5.97 12.81
N VAL A 36 7.10 -6.52 14.02
CA VAL A 36 6.31 -7.68 14.41
C VAL A 36 4.87 -7.32 14.68
N GLY A 37 4.57 -6.05 14.90
CA GLY A 37 3.20 -5.63 15.16
C GLY A 37 2.38 -5.41 13.92
N MET A 38 2.98 -5.50 12.76
CA MET A 38 2.29 -5.24 11.51
C MET A 38 1.69 -6.53 10.98
N SER A 39 0.42 -6.49 10.61
CA SER A 39 -0.23 -7.67 10.06
C SER A 39 -1.27 -7.25 9.05
N LEU A 40 -1.53 -8.17 8.12
CA LEU A 40 -2.59 -7.99 7.13
C LEU A 40 -3.91 -8.35 7.79
N VAL A 41 -4.86 -7.44 7.79
CA VAL A 41 -6.12 -7.67 8.47
C VAL A 41 -7.31 -7.78 7.52
N GLN A 42 -7.14 -7.36 6.26
CA GLN A 42 -8.23 -7.43 5.32
C GLN A 42 -7.69 -7.42 3.91
N SER A 43 -8.34 -8.16 3.02
CA SER A 43 -7.97 -8.14 1.61
C SER A 43 -9.25 -8.14 0.78
N ASP A 44 -9.17 -7.46 -0.36
CA ASP A 44 -10.29 -7.37 -1.29
C ASP A 44 -9.71 -7.42 -2.69
N ILE A 45 -10.04 -8.46 -3.43
CA ILE A 45 -9.54 -8.65 -4.79
C ILE A 45 -10.72 -8.62 -5.73
N ASP A 46 -10.76 -7.61 -6.58
CA ASP A 46 -11.88 -7.40 -7.51
C ASP A 46 -11.39 -7.64 -8.93
N GLU A 47 -11.75 -8.78 -9.49
CA GLU A 47 -11.30 -9.14 -10.84
C GLU A 47 -11.95 -8.28 -11.90
N VAL A 48 -13.17 -7.84 -11.67
CA VAL A 48 -13.89 -7.05 -12.66
C VAL A 48 -13.27 -5.68 -12.78
N LEU A 49 -13.03 -5.03 -11.66
CA LEU A 49 -12.42 -3.71 -11.65
C LEU A 49 -10.91 -3.77 -11.74
N LYS A 50 -10.34 -4.96 -11.59
CA LYS A 50 -8.89 -5.17 -11.63
C LYS A 50 -8.20 -4.35 -10.55
N LYS A 51 -8.75 -4.42 -9.37
CA LYS A 51 -8.23 -3.69 -8.22
C LYS A 51 -8.03 -4.64 -7.06
N VAL A 52 -6.99 -4.34 -6.29
CA VAL A 52 -6.71 -5.06 -5.06
C VAL A 52 -6.54 -4.04 -3.96
N CYS A 53 -7.16 -4.30 -2.83
CA CYS A 53 -7.00 -3.44 -1.66
C CYS A 53 -6.64 -4.31 -0.48
N LEU A 54 -5.48 -4.04 0.08
CA LEU A 54 -5.00 -4.75 1.25
C LEU A 54 -4.93 -3.76 2.40
N LEU A 55 -5.42 -4.19 3.54
CA LEU A 55 -5.40 -3.35 4.73
C LEU A 55 -4.49 -4.00 5.75
N TYR A 56 -3.47 -3.26 6.13
CA TYR A 56 -2.54 -3.69 7.18
C TYR A 56 -2.77 -2.84 8.42
N GLU A 57 -2.44 -3.42 9.54
CA GLU A 57 -2.52 -2.71 10.81
C GLU A 57 -1.19 -2.88 11.54
N ASP A 58 -0.65 -1.77 12.03
CA ASP A 58 0.57 -1.78 12.81
C ASP A 58 0.28 -1.01 14.08
N ASP A 59 0.07 -1.76 15.18
CA ASP A 59 -0.43 -1.19 16.42
C ASP A 59 -1.78 -0.54 16.15
N ASP A 60 -1.90 0.76 16.33
CA ASP A 60 -3.16 1.45 16.11
C ASP A 60 -3.22 2.15 14.76
N THR A 61 -2.24 1.92 13.92
CA THR A 61 -2.14 2.63 12.66
C THR A 61 -2.57 1.70 11.52
N LEU A 62 -3.42 2.21 10.66
CA LEU A 62 -3.85 1.47 9.49
C LEU A 62 -3.04 1.89 8.28
N ILE A 63 -2.72 0.91 7.45
CA ILE A 63 -1.97 1.13 6.22
C ILE A 63 -2.79 0.52 5.11
N GLN A 64 -3.22 1.34 4.18
CA GLN A 64 -4.02 0.86 3.07
C GLN A 64 -3.14 0.75 1.84
N TYR A 65 -3.08 -0.45 1.26
CA TYR A 65 -2.23 -0.71 0.11
C TYR A 65 -3.13 -1.10 -1.05
N GLN A 66 -3.20 -0.25 -2.04
CA GLN A 66 -4.08 -0.45 -3.16
C GLN A 66 -3.28 -0.69 -4.42
N MET A 67 -3.78 -1.58 -5.26
CA MET A 67 -3.17 -1.89 -6.54
C MET A 67 -4.23 -1.79 -7.61
N GLU A 68 -3.89 -1.13 -8.69
CA GLU A 68 -4.78 -1.03 -9.82
C GLU A 68 -4.07 -1.64 -11.01
N ILE A 69 -4.52 -2.81 -11.42
CA ILE A 69 -3.90 -3.54 -12.50
C ILE A 69 -4.47 -2.99 -13.78
N GLN A 70 -3.65 -2.25 -14.49
CA GLN A 70 -4.15 -1.44 -15.55
C GLN A 70 -3.26 -1.52 -16.75
N SER A 71 -3.85 -1.68 -17.87
CA SER A 71 -3.07 -1.69 -19.09
C SER A 71 -2.95 -0.32 -19.71
N GLU A 72 -3.70 0.65 -19.21
CA GLU A 72 -3.68 1.95 -19.80
C GLU A 72 -3.03 2.95 -18.91
N ASN A 73 -2.44 3.93 -19.53
CA ASN A 73 -1.85 5.01 -18.79
C ASN A 73 -2.92 5.82 -18.13
N LYS A 74 -2.84 5.88 -16.85
CA LYS A 74 -3.70 6.78 -16.12
C LYS A 74 -2.83 7.66 -15.28
N SER A 75 -3.20 8.88 -15.25
CA SER A 75 -2.51 9.85 -14.45
C SER A 75 -3.30 9.99 -13.16
N TYR A 76 -2.76 9.52 -12.09
CA TYR A 76 -3.41 9.65 -10.81
C TYR A 76 -2.74 10.77 -10.05
N ALA A 77 -3.51 11.75 -9.71
CA ALA A 77 -3.01 12.82 -8.89
C ALA A 77 -4.05 13.07 -7.83
N TYR A 78 -3.60 13.18 -6.61
CA TYR A 78 -4.50 13.64 -5.58
C TYR A 78 -4.72 15.10 -5.79
N ASP A 79 -5.96 15.42 -6.07
CA ASP A 79 -6.33 16.80 -6.34
C ASP A 79 -6.70 17.46 -5.03
N ILE A 80 -5.68 17.76 -4.25
CA ILE A 80 -5.89 18.33 -2.93
C ILE A 80 -5.44 19.79 -2.99
N GLU A 81 -6.33 20.63 -3.41
CA GLU A 81 -5.96 22.01 -3.64
C GLU A 81 -6.03 22.84 -2.39
N ASP A 82 -6.96 22.51 -1.51
CA ASP A 82 -7.20 23.36 -0.35
C ASP A 82 -6.37 22.98 0.84
N LYS A 83 -5.57 21.97 0.74
CA LYS A 83 -4.79 21.48 1.87
C LYS A 83 -3.34 21.81 1.68
N LYS A 84 -2.64 21.90 2.79
CA LYS A 84 -1.21 22.06 2.72
C LYS A 84 -0.63 20.74 2.27
N VAL A 85 0.04 20.76 1.15
CA VAL A 85 0.56 19.55 0.56
C VAL A 85 2.07 19.67 0.44
N LYS A 86 2.76 18.67 0.91
CA LYS A 86 4.20 18.55 0.77
C LYS A 86 4.47 17.34 -0.10
N ARG A 87 5.30 17.52 -1.11
CA ARG A 87 5.61 16.45 -2.05
C ARG A 87 7.08 16.15 -2.00
N THR A 88 7.42 14.88 -1.90
CA THR A 88 8.80 14.43 -1.95
C THR A 88 8.86 13.19 -2.80
N GLN A 89 10.07 12.71 -3.02
CA GLN A 89 10.26 11.52 -3.81
C GLN A 89 11.43 10.74 -3.22
N ILE A 90 11.26 9.43 -3.12
CA ILE A 90 12.35 8.57 -2.70
C ILE A 90 12.57 7.51 -3.77
N THR A 91 13.70 6.83 -3.67
CA THR A 91 14.03 5.76 -4.60
C THR A 91 14.24 4.48 -3.81
N VAL A 92 13.56 3.43 -4.22
CA VAL A 92 13.69 2.12 -3.58
C VAL A 92 14.00 1.11 -4.69
N ASP A 93 15.15 0.46 -4.57
CA ASP A 93 15.58 -0.51 -5.58
C ASP A 93 15.55 0.09 -6.98
N GLY A 94 15.95 1.36 -7.11
CA GLY A 94 15.97 2.01 -8.40
C GLY A 94 14.62 2.53 -8.87
N ASN A 95 13.57 2.33 -8.12
CA ASN A 95 12.24 2.75 -8.50
C ASN A 95 11.84 3.98 -7.74
N LYS A 96 11.29 4.95 -8.44
CA LYS A 96 10.90 6.21 -7.82
C LYS A 96 9.51 6.12 -7.25
N ILE A 97 9.37 6.59 -6.03
CA ILE A 97 8.10 6.60 -5.32
C ILE A 97 7.80 8.02 -4.92
N ASP A 98 6.66 8.50 -5.35
CA ASP A 98 6.21 9.84 -4.98
C ASP A 98 5.49 9.78 -3.65
N ILE A 99 5.82 10.71 -2.77
CA ILE A 99 5.18 10.80 -1.46
C ILE A 99 4.50 12.13 -1.35
N ILE A 100 3.22 12.09 -1.02
CA ILE A 100 2.40 13.27 -0.84
C ILE A 100 1.94 13.29 0.61
N GLN A 101 2.24 14.38 1.28
CA GLN A 101 1.82 14.54 2.67
C GLN A 101 0.86 15.70 2.75
N TYR A 102 -0.26 15.49 3.39
CA TYR A 102 -1.23 16.56 3.54
C TYR A 102 -1.89 16.47 4.90
N GLU A 103 -2.46 17.60 5.28
CA GLU A 103 -3.06 17.77 6.59
C GLU A 103 -4.55 17.53 6.50
N LEU A 104 -5.06 16.72 7.42
CA LEU A 104 -6.49 16.46 7.49
C LEU A 104 -7.17 17.54 8.30
N ASP A 105 -8.50 17.58 8.22
CA ASP A 105 -9.27 18.60 8.89
C ASP A 105 -9.07 18.61 10.39
N ASP A 106 -8.78 17.46 10.97
CA ASP A 106 -8.60 17.36 12.41
C ASP A 106 -7.17 17.67 12.85
N GLY A 107 -6.34 18.13 11.92
CA GLY A 107 -4.97 18.48 12.26
C GLY A 107 -3.99 17.34 12.12
N ASN A 108 -4.46 16.14 11.87
CA ASN A 108 -3.57 15.00 11.63
C ASN A 108 -3.02 15.07 10.21
N GLU A 109 -1.92 14.36 10.01
CA GLU A 109 -1.30 14.31 8.70
C GLU A 109 -1.50 12.94 8.09
N GLU A 110 -1.65 12.91 6.80
CA GLU A 110 -1.72 11.65 6.06
C GLU A 110 -0.62 11.62 5.03
N ASN A 111 0.02 10.48 4.89
CA ASN A 111 1.07 10.25 3.91
C ASN A 111 0.55 9.29 2.86
N VAL A 112 0.79 9.63 1.60
CA VAL A 112 0.36 8.80 0.48
C VAL A 112 1.57 8.58 -0.42
N ALA A 113 1.84 7.33 -0.73
CA ALA A 113 2.89 6.97 -1.66
C ALA A 113 2.27 6.43 -2.93
N GLN A 114 2.80 6.83 -4.07
CA GLN A 114 2.30 6.39 -5.36
C GLN A 114 3.45 6.03 -6.27
N PHE A 115 3.30 4.93 -6.98
CA PHE A 115 4.30 4.51 -7.95
C PHE A 115 3.68 3.51 -8.91
N ALA A 116 4.27 3.41 -10.09
CA ALA A 116 3.85 2.45 -11.09
C ALA A 116 4.98 1.47 -11.33
N TYR A 117 4.64 0.21 -11.52
CA TYR A 117 5.64 -0.82 -11.78
C TYR A 117 4.99 -1.97 -12.52
N GLU A 118 5.49 -2.27 -13.71
CA GLU A 118 5.04 -3.43 -14.49
C GLU A 118 3.53 -3.45 -14.68
N ASP A 119 2.99 -2.36 -15.20
CA ASP A 119 1.57 -2.26 -15.55
C ASP A 119 0.62 -2.25 -14.37
N VAL A 120 1.13 -2.01 -13.19
CA VAL A 120 0.29 -1.88 -12.01
C VAL A 120 0.59 -0.53 -11.36
N PHE A 121 -0.47 0.14 -10.95
CA PHE A 121 -0.33 1.39 -10.22
C PHE A 121 -0.62 1.14 -8.76
N TYR A 122 0.28 1.57 -7.91
CA TYR A 122 0.22 1.29 -6.48
C TYR A 122 0.02 2.57 -5.69
N THR A 123 -0.79 2.48 -4.67
CA THR A 123 -1.03 3.59 -3.74
C THR A 123 -1.01 3.04 -2.33
N ILE A 124 -0.21 3.66 -1.47
CA ILE A 124 -0.16 3.29 -0.05
C ILE A 124 -0.47 4.54 0.74
N ASN A 125 -1.48 4.48 1.59
CA ASN A 125 -1.80 5.65 2.41
C ASN A 125 -1.96 5.26 3.87
N THR A 126 -1.52 6.16 4.73
CA THR A 126 -1.51 5.90 6.16
C THR A 126 -1.32 7.21 6.90
N THR A 127 -1.71 7.22 8.18
CA THR A 127 -1.44 8.36 9.05
C THR A 127 -0.15 8.19 9.82
N MET A 128 0.65 7.19 9.47
CA MET A 128 1.95 6.98 10.07
C MET A 128 2.85 8.20 9.84
N GLU A 129 3.76 8.47 10.78
CA GLU A 129 4.67 9.59 10.61
C GLU A 129 5.57 9.40 9.41
N GLU A 130 6.02 10.52 8.86
CA GLU A 130 6.78 10.48 7.62
C GLU A 130 8.03 9.61 7.72
N ALA A 131 8.77 9.72 8.82
CA ALA A 131 9.99 8.93 8.97
C ALA A 131 9.68 7.44 8.97
N ASP A 132 8.65 7.05 9.71
CA ASP A 132 8.28 5.65 9.77
C ASP A 132 7.72 5.18 8.43
N PHE A 133 6.99 6.05 7.75
CA PHE A 133 6.44 5.70 6.47
C PHE A 133 7.54 5.44 5.45
N LYS A 134 8.58 6.27 5.46
CA LYS A 134 9.69 6.05 4.55
C LYS A 134 10.41 4.75 4.84
N GLU A 135 10.53 4.39 6.11
CA GLU A 135 11.12 3.11 6.44
C GLU A 135 10.26 1.96 5.95
N LEU A 136 8.96 2.10 6.07
CA LEU A 136 8.04 1.08 5.56
C LEU A 136 8.22 0.91 4.06
N LEU A 137 8.32 2.01 3.32
CA LEU A 137 8.43 1.94 1.86
C LEU A 137 9.71 1.28 1.42
N LYS A 138 10.77 1.38 2.22
CA LYS A 138 12.01 0.71 1.89
C LYS A 138 11.90 -0.80 1.94
N ASN A 139 10.84 -1.30 2.54
CA ASN A 139 10.60 -2.74 2.61
C ASN A 139 9.74 -3.25 1.47
N LEU A 140 9.40 -2.40 0.51
CA LEU A 140 8.71 -2.88 -0.67
C LEU A 140 9.62 -3.80 -1.47
N TYR A 141 9.04 -4.90 -1.91
CA TYR A 141 9.80 -5.89 -2.68
C TYR A 141 9.39 -5.80 -4.14
N PHE A 142 10.30 -5.35 -4.96
CA PHE A 142 10.12 -5.26 -6.40
C PHE A 142 10.71 -6.52 -7.02
N PHE A 143 9.87 -7.24 -7.72
CA PHE A 143 10.29 -8.52 -8.32
C PHE A 143 11.04 -8.34 -9.63
#